data_50891dd133dce48bfd449b697e8edb75
#
_entry.id   50891dd133dce48bfd449b697e8edb75
#
_cell.length_a   1.000
_cell.length_b   1.000
_cell.length_c   1.000
_cell.angle_alpha   90.00
_cell.angle_beta   90.00
_cell.angle_gamma   90.00
#
_symmetry.space_group_name_H-M   'P 1'
#
loop_
_entity.id
_entity.type
_entity.pdbx_description
1 polymer ?
#
loop_
_entity_poly.entity_id
_entity_poly.type
_entity_poly.pdbx_seq_one_letter_code
_entity_poly.pdbx_strand_id
1 'polypeptide(L)'
;MQTIGERIRFIRLQENVTMAKMASELRTYHANLSMIENGTKEPSVELIIKIHRLFPRYSIYWILYGVEEDESMNDLIGKDASSLVKQIEKYLNRLNIRAEIEEANIFGFDINMENTMMSVRIICDIHEKRVMIFGEAPFNIPQNQVGDVLKFLNYIHQHEYNTAHCFINMENGHLMSQVVLNIDSSNSMDYDVFRYGLCDVCYIIDNYYKEVMKILVPTDPGRIAIGIPKKNKISW
;
A
#
# COMPACT_ATOMS: atom_id res chain seq x y z
N MET A 1 15.71 -30.14 -10.58
CA MET A 1 15.13 -28.95 -9.93
C MET A 1 14.75 -29.36 -8.51
N GLN A 2 15.31 -28.77 -7.49
CA GLN A 2 15.01 -29.12 -6.08
C GLN A 2 13.59 -28.70 -5.72
N THR A 3 12.86 -29.55 -5.03
CA THR A 3 11.53 -29.20 -4.47
C THR A 3 11.67 -28.24 -3.29
N ILE A 4 10.58 -27.58 -2.89
CA ILE A 4 10.56 -26.71 -1.68
C ILE A 4 11.01 -27.52 -0.45
N GLY A 5 10.55 -28.75 -0.32
CA GLY A 5 10.93 -29.64 0.79
C GLY A 5 12.42 -29.96 0.82
N GLU A 6 13.01 -30.25 -0.35
CA GLU A 6 14.46 -30.49 -0.46
C GLU A 6 15.28 -29.25 -0.11
N ARG A 7 14.82 -28.03 -0.45
CA ARG A 7 15.47 -26.78 -0.04
C ARG A 7 15.36 -26.53 1.47
N ILE A 8 14.21 -26.81 2.06
CA ILE A 8 14.05 -26.74 3.54
C ILE A 8 14.99 -27.72 4.22
N ARG A 9 15.10 -28.94 3.71
CA ARG A 9 16.08 -29.92 4.19
C ARG A 9 17.52 -29.45 4.03
N PHE A 10 17.84 -28.83 2.87
CA PHE A 10 19.16 -28.25 2.62
C PHE A 10 19.49 -27.17 3.66
N ILE A 11 18.58 -26.22 3.94
CA ILE A 11 18.77 -25.21 4.98
C ILE A 11 19.11 -25.87 6.30
N ARG A 12 18.30 -26.82 6.74
CA ARG A 12 18.50 -27.51 8.02
C ARG A 12 19.87 -28.17 8.12
N LEU A 13 20.33 -28.83 7.06
CA LEU A 13 21.63 -29.51 7.03
C LEU A 13 22.79 -28.49 7.01
N GLN A 14 22.70 -27.43 6.26
CA GLN A 14 23.72 -26.37 6.20
C GLN A 14 23.87 -25.63 7.53
N GLU A 15 22.77 -25.47 8.26
CA GLU A 15 22.78 -24.85 9.59
C GLU A 15 23.13 -25.84 10.71
N ASN A 16 23.43 -27.10 10.38
CA ASN A 16 23.71 -28.15 11.34
C ASN A 16 22.61 -28.33 12.40
N VAL A 17 21.36 -28.15 12.04
CA VAL A 17 20.20 -28.26 12.92
C VAL A 17 19.56 -29.65 12.77
N THR A 18 19.30 -30.32 13.90
CA THR A 18 18.58 -31.60 13.88
C THR A 18 17.10 -31.37 13.54
N MET A 19 16.45 -32.38 12.98
CA MET A 19 15.01 -32.33 12.66
C MET A 19 14.17 -31.97 13.91
N ALA A 20 14.50 -32.55 15.07
CA ALA A 20 13.77 -32.28 16.31
C ALA A 20 13.94 -30.81 16.76
N LYS A 21 15.17 -30.28 16.67
CA LYS A 21 15.45 -28.89 17.04
C LYS A 21 14.74 -27.93 16.10
N MET A 22 14.84 -28.13 14.79
CA MET A 22 14.16 -27.27 13.79
C MET A 22 12.64 -27.32 13.96
N ALA A 23 12.05 -28.49 14.17
CA ALA A 23 10.62 -28.62 14.43
C ALA A 23 10.16 -27.84 15.67
N SER A 24 10.96 -27.91 16.76
CA SER A 24 10.71 -27.16 17.98
C SER A 24 10.76 -25.66 17.77
N GLU A 25 11.81 -25.14 17.11
CA GLU A 25 11.98 -23.71 16.80
C GLU A 25 10.85 -23.16 15.91
N LEU A 26 10.42 -23.95 14.93
CA LEU A 26 9.33 -23.61 14.03
C LEU A 26 7.94 -23.81 14.65
N ARG A 27 7.86 -24.34 15.88
CA ARG A 27 6.62 -24.71 16.59
C ARG A 27 5.74 -25.64 15.74
N THR A 28 6.36 -26.67 15.17
CA THR A 28 5.68 -27.70 14.38
C THR A 28 6.03 -29.09 14.89
N TYR A 29 5.30 -30.10 14.44
CA TYR A 29 5.60 -31.49 14.79
C TYR A 29 6.73 -32.05 13.92
N HIS A 30 7.60 -32.88 14.52
CA HIS A 30 8.68 -33.58 13.80
C HIS A 30 8.16 -34.33 12.57
N ALA A 31 7.04 -35.05 12.69
CA ALA A 31 6.42 -35.76 11.59
C ALA A 31 5.98 -34.80 10.43
N ASN A 32 5.44 -33.63 10.76
CA ASN A 32 5.03 -32.63 9.77
C ASN A 32 6.25 -32.10 8.99
N LEU A 33 7.33 -31.74 9.68
CA LEU A 33 8.55 -31.27 9.01
C LEU A 33 9.18 -32.37 8.15
N SER A 34 9.17 -33.64 8.65
CA SER A 34 9.65 -34.80 7.88
C SER A 34 8.84 -35.02 6.59
N MET A 35 7.52 -34.90 6.65
CA MET A 35 6.64 -35.02 5.46
C MET A 35 6.94 -33.93 4.44
N ILE A 36 7.20 -32.71 4.90
CA ILE A 36 7.55 -31.57 4.05
C ILE A 36 8.91 -31.80 3.38
N GLU A 37 9.94 -32.15 4.16
CA GLU A 37 11.28 -32.39 3.62
C GLU A 37 11.34 -33.55 2.62
N ASN A 38 10.44 -34.53 2.74
CA ASN A 38 10.31 -35.66 1.82
C ASN A 38 9.32 -35.39 0.66
N GLY A 39 8.75 -34.20 0.55
CA GLY A 39 7.85 -33.82 -0.53
C GLY A 39 6.46 -34.45 -0.49
N THR A 40 6.09 -35.12 0.63
CA THR A 40 4.76 -35.74 0.79
C THR A 40 3.71 -34.72 1.29
N LYS A 41 4.15 -33.53 1.69
CA LYS A 41 3.29 -32.43 2.12
C LYS A 41 3.91 -31.09 1.75
N GLU A 42 3.08 -30.18 1.24
CA GLU A 42 3.49 -28.80 0.97
C GLU A 42 3.61 -27.99 2.28
N PRO A 43 4.64 -27.13 2.40
CA PRO A 43 4.76 -26.22 3.54
C PRO A 43 3.74 -25.10 3.43
N SER A 44 3.20 -24.67 4.57
CA SER A 44 2.37 -23.45 4.60
C SER A 44 3.25 -22.20 4.44
N VAL A 45 2.64 -21.12 3.93
CA VAL A 45 3.30 -19.80 3.83
C VAL A 45 3.84 -19.34 5.18
N GLU A 46 3.07 -19.56 6.26
CA GLU A 46 3.50 -19.24 7.62
C GLU A 46 4.78 -20.00 8.02
N LEU A 47 4.89 -21.26 7.65
CA LEU A 47 6.10 -22.06 7.94
C LEU A 47 7.32 -21.53 7.17
N ILE A 48 7.15 -21.15 5.91
CA ILE A 48 8.22 -20.55 5.09
C ILE A 48 8.71 -19.24 5.70
N ILE A 49 7.78 -18.35 6.13
CA ILE A 49 8.12 -17.11 6.83
C ILE A 49 8.90 -17.40 8.14
N LYS A 50 8.49 -18.39 8.91
CA LYS A 50 9.20 -18.80 10.14
C LYS A 50 10.61 -19.31 9.84
N ILE A 51 10.78 -20.10 8.77
CA ILE A 51 12.10 -20.61 8.34
C ILE A 51 13.00 -19.43 7.94
N HIS A 52 12.50 -18.50 7.15
CA HIS A 52 13.27 -17.30 6.78
C HIS A 52 13.66 -16.45 8.01
N ARG A 53 12.75 -16.26 8.98
CA ARG A 53 13.08 -15.53 10.22
C ARG A 53 14.13 -16.25 11.08
N LEU A 54 14.12 -17.57 11.08
CA LEU A 54 15.10 -18.38 11.81
C LEU A 54 16.46 -18.39 11.10
N PHE A 55 16.45 -18.36 9.77
CA PHE A 55 17.63 -18.41 8.91
C PHE A 55 17.59 -17.29 7.84
N PRO A 56 17.82 -16.01 8.21
CA PRO A 56 17.61 -14.86 7.32
C PRO A 56 18.49 -14.83 6.08
N ARG A 57 19.61 -15.58 6.06
CA ARG A 57 20.50 -15.68 4.89
C ARG A 57 19.87 -16.38 3.68
N TYR A 58 18.76 -17.12 3.88
CA TYR A 58 18.01 -17.75 2.79
C TYR A 58 16.76 -16.92 2.53
N SER A 59 16.66 -16.29 1.35
CA SER A 59 15.50 -15.48 1.00
C SER A 59 14.24 -16.34 0.87
N ILE A 60 13.07 -15.76 1.12
CA ILE A 60 11.78 -16.43 0.90
C ILE A 60 11.69 -16.88 -0.55
N TYR A 61 12.18 -16.05 -1.48
CA TYR A 61 12.18 -16.34 -2.90
C TYR A 61 13.01 -17.59 -3.23
N TRP A 62 14.22 -17.71 -2.67
CA TRP A 62 15.03 -18.91 -2.85
C TRP A 62 14.35 -20.15 -2.24
N ILE A 63 13.73 -20.03 -1.08
CA ILE A 63 13.01 -21.15 -0.45
C ILE A 63 11.86 -21.63 -1.35
N LEU A 64 11.12 -20.70 -1.99
CA LEU A 64 9.97 -21.01 -2.85
C LEU A 64 10.37 -21.52 -4.23
N TYR A 65 11.36 -20.89 -4.88
CA TYR A 65 11.64 -21.10 -6.30
C TYR A 65 13.00 -21.74 -6.59
N GLY A 66 13.91 -21.79 -5.62
CA GLY A 66 15.23 -22.40 -5.74
C GLY A 66 16.21 -21.62 -6.60
N VAL A 67 15.89 -20.39 -6.93
CA VAL A 67 16.80 -19.42 -7.55
C VAL A 67 17.15 -18.40 -6.50
N GLU A 68 18.41 -18.01 -6.39
CA GLU A 68 18.77 -16.83 -5.61
C GLU A 68 18.07 -15.64 -6.26
N GLU A 69 17.68 -14.67 -5.45
CA GLU A 69 17.32 -13.37 -6.01
C GLU A 69 18.50 -12.93 -6.86
N ASP A 70 18.39 -13.21 -8.14
CA ASP A 70 19.46 -12.90 -9.07
C ASP A 70 19.60 -11.37 -9.03
N GLU A 71 20.81 -10.87 -8.78
CA GLU A 71 21.10 -9.44 -8.97
C GLU A 71 20.68 -9.01 -10.39
N SER A 72 20.62 -9.95 -11.34
CA SER A 72 20.07 -9.74 -12.69
C SER A 72 18.55 -9.55 -12.68
N MET A 73 17.81 -10.14 -11.73
CA MET A 73 16.37 -9.91 -11.59
C MET A 73 16.12 -8.63 -10.79
N ASN A 74 16.95 -8.32 -9.79
CA ASN A 74 17.00 -6.99 -9.17
C ASN A 74 17.42 -5.92 -10.18
N ASP A 75 18.30 -6.24 -11.14
CA ASP A 75 18.64 -5.36 -12.28
C ASP A 75 17.51 -5.25 -13.31
N LEU A 76 16.74 -6.32 -13.56
CA LEU A 76 15.55 -6.28 -14.41
C LEU A 76 14.37 -5.62 -13.69
N ILE A 77 14.12 -5.96 -12.42
CA ILE A 77 13.15 -5.31 -11.55
C ILE A 77 13.58 -3.85 -11.31
N GLY A 78 14.86 -3.60 -11.09
CA GLY A 78 15.42 -2.26 -10.94
C GLY A 78 15.38 -1.42 -12.22
N LYS A 79 15.50 -2.02 -13.40
CA LYS A 79 15.34 -1.32 -14.69
C LYS A 79 13.88 -1.00 -14.97
N ASP A 80 12.97 -1.91 -14.69
CA ASP A 80 11.53 -1.70 -14.85
C ASP A 80 10.99 -0.77 -13.76
N ALA A 81 11.45 -0.91 -12.48
CA ALA A 81 11.17 0.00 -11.39
C ALA A 81 11.68 1.40 -11.72
N SER A 82 12.93 1.50 -12.13
CA SER A 82 13.55 2.75 -12.57
C SER A 82 12.80 3.38 -13.76
N SER A 83 12.22 2.61 -14.66
CA SER A 83 11.42 3.11 -15.79
C SER A 83 10.12 3.75 -15.31
N LEU A 84 9.32 3.07 -14.47
CA LEU A 84 8.07 3.60 -13.93
C LEU A 84 8.31 4.79 -13.01
N VAL A 85 9.29 4.71 -12.11
CA VAL A 85 9.67 5.81 -11.21
C VAL A 85 10.04 7.05 -12.03
N LYS A 86 10.88 6.93 -13.05
CA LYS A 86 11.24 8.03 -13.95
C LYS A 86 10.04 8.57 -14.74
N GLN A 87 9.10 7.70 -15.10
CA GLN A 87 7.87 8.11 -15.76
C GLN A 87 6.99 8.95 -14.83
N ILE A 88 6.79 8.52 -13.58
CA ILE A 88 6.02 9.26 -12.57
C ILE A 88 6.72 10.58 -12.24
N GLU A 89 8.05 10.59 -12.08
CA GLU A 89 8.83 11.81 -11.89
C GLU A 89 8.62 12.83 -13.04
N LYS A 90 8.65 12.34 -14.29
CA LYS A 90 8.36 13.17 -15.47
C LYS A 90 6.93 13.72 -15.45
N TYR A 91 5.96 12.94 -14.97
CA TYR A 91 4.57 13.39 -14.85
C TYR A 91 4.39 14.45 -13.78
N LEU A 92 5.03 14.27 -12.62
CA LEU A 92 5.05 15.27 -11.56
C LEU A 92 5.70 16.58 -12.03
N ASN A 93 6.84 16.49 -12.72
CA ASN A 93 7.50 17.65 -13.31
C ASN A 93 6.60 18.38 -14.35
N ARG A 94 5.85 17.64 -15.17
CA ARG A 94 4.87 18.21 -16.11
C ARG A 94 3.73 18.96 -15.40
N LEU A 95 3.38 18.52 -14.20
CA LEU A 95 2.41 19.17 -13.33
C LEU A 95 3.00 20.30 -12.47
N ASN A 96 4.29 20.61 -12.63
CA ASN A 96 5.06 21.54 -11.79
C ASN A 96 5.07 21.16 -10.30
N ILE A 97 4.97 19.87 -10.00
CA ILE A 97 5.03 19.35 -8.64
C ILE A 97 6.47 18.91 -8.36
N ARG A 98 7.06 19.48 -7.31
CA ARG A 98 8.37 19.06 -6.78
C ARG A 98 8.11 18.04 -5.68
N ALA A 99 8.40 16.78 -5.98
CA ALA A 99 8.31 15.69 -5.01
C ALA A 99 9.69 15.32 -4.50
N GLU A 100 9.77 14.95 -3.23
CA GLU A 100 10.94 14.31 -2.64
C GLU A 100 10.85 12.81 -2.85
N ILE A 101 11.97 12.15 -3.14
CA ILE A 101 12.05 10.70 -3.20
C ILE A 101 12.40 10.23 -1.79
N GLU A 102 11.41 9.71 -1.06
CA GLU A 102 11.59 9.20 0.31
C GLU A 102 12.32 7.86 0.31
N GLU A 103 11.97 6.99 -0.65
CA GLU A 103 12.59 5.69 -0.91
C GLU A 103 12.67 5.46 -2.42
N ALA A 104 13.34 4.42 -2.86
CA ALA A 104 13.60 4.15 -4.28
C ALA A 104 12.36 4.19 -5.21
N ASN A 105 11.17 3.98 -4.65
CA ASN A 105 9.89 3.90 -5.37
C ASN A 105 8.76 4.71 -4.73
N ILE A 106 9.08 5.61 -3.79
CA ILE A 106 8.11 6.43 -3.04
C ILE A 106 8.41 7.91 -3.25
N PHE A 107 7.42 8.64 -3.72
CA PHE A 107 7.44 10.11 -3.81
C PHE A 107 6.56 10.71 -2.72
N GLY A 108 7.06 11.75 -2.06
CA GLY A 108 6.33 12.55 -1.08
C GLY A 108 6.34 14.03 -1.45
N PHE A 109 5.21 14.72 -1.24
CA PHE A 109 5.11 16.17 -1.39
C PHE A 109 3.87 16.71 -0.70
N ASP A 110 3.91 18.00 -0.36
CA ASP A 110 2.75 18.72 0.12
C ASP A 110 2.13 19.56 -1.00
N ILE A 111 0.80 19.64 -1.03
CA ILE A 111 0.05 20.41 -2.00
C ILE A 111 -0.96 21.32 -1.29
N ASN A 112 -0.95 22.61 -1.64
CA ASN A 112 -1.97 23.55 -1.21
C ASN A 112 -3.17 23.47 -2.16
N MET A 113 -4.32 23.15 -1.60
CA MET A 113 -5.60 23.10 -2.29
C MET A 113 -6.40 24.37 -1.99
N GLU A 114 -7.67 24.42 -2.39
CA GLU A 114 -8.53 25.58 -2.16
C GLU A 114 -8.91 25.75 -0.68
N ASN A 115 -9.23 24.63 -0.01
CA ASN A 115 -9.78 24.64 1.35
C ASN A 115 -8.81 24.07 2.39
N THR A 116 -7.81 23.28 1.97
CA THR A 116 -6.85 22.65 2.88
C THR A 116 -5.49 22.42 2.22
N MET A 117 -4.49 22.13 3.02
CA MET A 117 -3.21 21.57 2.56
C MET A 117 -3.27 20.06 2.71
N MET A 118 -2.56 19.34 1.88
CA MET A 118 -2.50 17.87 1.97
C MET A 118 -1.07 17.40 1.79
N SER A 119 -0.69 16.37 2.52
CA SER A 119 0.50 15.58 2.24
C SER A 119 0.13 14.43 1.28
N VAL A 120 0.84 14.33 0.18
CA VAL A 120 0.61 13.32 -0.84
C VAL A 120 1.79 12.36 -0.88
N ARG A 121 1.50 11.06 -0.93
CA ARG A 121 2.50 10.02 -1.12
C ARG A 121 2.11 9.13 -2.28
N ILE A 122 3.06 8.88 -3.18
CA ILE A 122 2.89 8.02 -4.36
C ILE A 122 3.84 6.84 -4.23
N ILE A 123 3.31 5.63 -4.29
CA ILE A 123 4.07 4.39 -4.20
C ILE A 123 3.98 3.66 -5.54
N CYS A 124 5.13 3.42 -6.18
CA CYS A 124 5.24 2.64 -7.40
C CYS A 124 5.50 1.17 -7.05
N ASP A 125 4.46 0.34 -7.06
CA ASP A 125 4.55 -1.09 -6.77
C ASP A 125 4.55 -1.90 -8.08
N ILE A 126 5.74 -2.24 -8.54
CA ILE A 126 5.91 -2.96 -9.82
C ILE A 126 5.55 -4.42 -9.71
N HIS A 127 5.77 -5.03 -8.54
CA HIS A 127 5.43 -6.44 -8.32
C HIS A 127 3.94 -6.67 -8.49
N GLU A 128 3.13 -5.79 -7.91
CA GLU A 128 1.67 -5.83 -8.00
C GLU A 128 1.13 -5.06 -9.21
N LYS A 129 2.01 -4.54 -10.08
CA LYS A 129 1.67 -3.77 -11.29
C LYS A 129 0.68 -2.63 -11.02
N ARG A 130 0.99 -1.80 -10.03
CA ARG A 130 0.13 -0.69 -9.63
C ARG A 130 0.92 0.53 -9.15
N VAL A 131 0.29 1.68 -9.26
CA VAL A 131 0.70 2.91 -8.58
C VAL A 131 -0.38 3.24 -7.56
N MET A 132 0.01 3.42 -6.31
CA MET A 132 -0.89 3.84 -5.25
C MET A 132 -0.62 5.29 -4.92
N ILE A 133 -1.68 6.09 -4.89
CA ILE A 133 -1.61 7.51 -4.52
C ILE A 133 -2.43 7.70 -3.25
N PHE A 134 -1.80 8.25 -2.23
CA PHE A 134 -2.42 8.56 -0.95
C PHE A 134 -2.41 10.08 -0.74
N GLY A 135 -3.50 10.59 -0.21
CA GLY A 135 -3.59 11.94 0.32
C GLY A 135 -3.89 11.88 1.82
N GLU A 136 -3.26 12.73 2.60
CA GLU A 136 -3.43 12.81 4.04
C GLU A 136 -3.79 14.25 4.42
N ALA A 137 -4.92 14.41 5.13
CA ALA A 137 -5.34 15.69 5.66
C ALA A 137 -4.48 16.11 6.86
N PRO A 138 -4.23 17.42 7.06
CA PRO A 138 -3.35 17.91 8.12
C PRO A 138 -4.03 17.95 9.51
N PHE A 139 -5.00 17.07 9.75
CA PHE A 139 -5.73 17.01 11.01
C PHE A 139 -6.19 15.60 11.33
N ASN A 140 -6.38 15.34 12.62
CA ASN A 140 -6.85 14.07 13.14
C ASN A 140 -8.34 14.15 13.46
N ILE A 141 -9.05 13.06 13.26
CA ILE A 141 -10.43 12.88 13.68
C ILE A 141 -10.44 12.42 15.15
N PRO A 142 -11.00 13.19 16.08
CA PRO A 142 -11.13 12.76 17.47
C PRO A 142 -11.94 11.46 17.58
N GLN A 143 -11.52 10.57 18.47
CA GLN A 143 -12.12 9.24 18.61
C GLN A 143 -13.64 9.26 18.82
N ASN A 144 -14.16 10.24 19.54
CA ASN A 144 -15.60 10.42 19.79
C ASN A 144 -16.38 10.90 18.55
N GLN A 145 -15.71 11.34 17.49
CA GLN A 145 -16.32 11.84 16.24
C GLN A 145 -16.11 10.92 15.05
N VAL A 146 -15.27 9.87 15.20
CA VAL A 146 -14.99 8.88 14.14
C VAL A 146 -16.27 8.33 13.54
N GLY A 147 -17.27 7.96 14.38
CA GLY A 147 -18.52 7.39 13.90
C GLY A 147 -19.32 8.33 13.00
N ASP A 148 -19.34 9.62 13.28
CA ASP A 148 -20.09 10.62 12.50
C ASP A 148 -19.37 10.96 11.21
N VAL A 149 -18.04 11.05 11.24
CA VAL A 149 -17.23 11.21 10.02
C VAL A 149 -17.37 9.99 9.12
N LEU A 150 -17.32 8.77 9.63
CA LEU A 150 -17.53 7.54 8.83
C LEU A 150 -18.91 7.49 8.18
N LYS A 151 -19.99 7.91 8.86
CA LYS A 151 -21.31 8.01 8.25
C LYS A 151 -21.32 8.99 7.08
N PHE A 152 -20.64 10.14 7.24
CA PHE A 152 -20.53 11.13 6.19
C PHE A 152 -19.70 10.61 5.00
N LEU A 153 -18.55 9.98 5.23
CA LEU A 153 -17.74 9.36 4.17
C LEU A 153 -18.52 8.28 3.42
N ASN A 154 -19.28 7.45 4.12
CA ASN A 154 -20.14 6.44 3.53
C ASN A 154 -21.21 7.06 2.61
N TYR A 155 -21.79 8.19 3.03
CA TYR A 155 -22.74 8.94 2.21
C TYR A 155 -22.08 9.43 0.91
N ILE A 156 -20.88 10.02 1.00
CA ILE A 156 -20.12 10.48 -0.17
C ILE A 156 -19.88 9.32 -1.15
N HIS A 157 -19.37 8.19 -0.65
CA HIS A 157 -19.05 7.03 -1.49
C HIS A 157 -20.29 6.42 -2.18
N GLN A 158 -21.48 6.56 -1.59
CA GLN A 158 -22.72 6.08 -2.19
C GLN A 158 -23.28 7.00 -3.27
N HIS A 159 -22.99 8.30 -3.22
CA HIS A 159 -23.67 9.30 -4.05
C HIS A 159 -22.73 10.01 -5.04
N GLU A 160 -21.43 9.90 -4.84
CA GLU A 160 -20.41 10.51 -5.69
C GLU A 160 -19.62 9.44 -6.44
N TYR A 161 -19.49 9.61 -7.75
CA TYR A 161 -18.64 8.76 -8.58
C TYR A 161 -17.19 9.28 -8.50
N ASN A 162 -16.47 8.86 -7.46
CA ASN A 162 -15.05 9.13 -7.30
C ASN A 162 -14.26 7.84 -7.43
N THR A 163 -13.12 7.89 -8.12
CA THR A 163 -12.17 6.76 -8.15
C THR A 163 -11.36 6.67 -6.87
N ALA A 164 -11.20 7.79 -6.16
CA ALA A 164 -10.56 7.84 -4.87
C ALA A 164 -11.52 7.45 -3.73
N HIS A 165 -11.00 6.75 -2.74
CA HIS A 165 -11.70 6.38 -1.52
C HIS A 165 -11.16 7.16 -0.33
N CYS A 166 -12.05 7.72 0.51
CA CYS A 166 -11.70 8.32 1.79
C CYS A 166 -11.88 7.32 2.92
N PHE A 167 -10.96 7.34 3.87
CA PHE A 167 -11.00 6.52 5.08
C PHE A 167 -10.29 7.23 6.24
N ILE A 168 -10.50 6.73 7.45
CA ILE A 168 -9.78 7.20 8.63
C ILE A 168 -8.71 6.15 8.95
N ASN A 169 -7.45 6.57 9.03
CA ASN A 169 -6.40 5.72 9.55
C ASN A 169 -6.61 5.54 11.06
N MET A 170 -6.99 4.34 11.46
CA MET A 170 -7.36 4.03 12.84
C MET A 170 -6.17 4.05 13.82
N GLU A 171 -4.94 4.05 13.32
CA GLU A 171 -3.73 4.10 14.16
C GLU A 171 -3.41 5.51 14.64
N ASN A 172 -3.60 6.50 13.77
CA ASN A 172 -3.27 7.90 14.06
C ASN A 172 -4.46 8.87 13.97
N GLY A 173 -5.63 8.41 13.52
CA GLY A 173 -6.85 9.20 13.40
C GLY A 173 -6.88 10.14 12.18
N HIS A 174 -5.88 10.10 11.29
CA HIS A 174 -5.84 10.98 10.12
C HIS A 174 -6.92 10.61 9.10
N LEU A 175 -7.56 11.64 8.53
CA LEU A 175 -8.41 11.48 7.36
C LEU A 175 -7.51 11.32 6.13
N MET A 176 -7.72 10.23 5.41
CA MET A 176 -6.92 9.85 4.24
C MET A 176 -7.79 9.64 3.02
N SER A 177 -7.20 9.83 1.85
CA SER A 177 -7.76 9.41 0.57
C SER A 177 -6.78 8.50 -0.16
N GLN A 178 -7.29 7.61 -1.00
CA GLN A 178 -6.47 6.68 -1.76
C GLN A 178 -7.08 6.39 -3.12
N VAL A 179 -6.21 6.22 -4.12
CA VAL A 179 -6.53 5.57 -5.40
C VAL A 179 -5.47 4.53 -5.72
N VAL A 180 -5.88 3.43 -6.34
CA VAL A 180 -4.98 2.40 -6.86
C VAL A 180 -5.14 2.38 -8.38
N LEU A 181 -4.06 2.64 -9.09
CA LEU A 181 -4.00 2.69 -10.55
C LEU A 181 -3.20 1.50 -11.06
N ASN A 182 -3.81 0.66 -11.88
CA ASN A 182 -3.11 -0.46 -12.50
C ASN A 182 -2.23 0.04 -13.65
N ILE A 183 -1.03 -0.51 -13.76
CA ILE A 183 -0.14 -0.29 -14.89
C ILE A 183 -0.30 -1.41 -15.92
N ASP A 184 0.04 -1.10 -17.15
CA ASP A 184 -0.05 -2.07 -18.26
C ASP A 184 1.04 -3.17 -18.19
N SER A 185 0.99 -4.09 -19.13
CA SER A 185 1.97 -5.19 -19.23
C SER A 185 3.39 -4.72 -19.58
N SER A 186 3.56 -3.51 -20.10
CA SER A 186 4.84 -2.86 -20.38
C SER A 186 5.42 -2.09 -19.20
N ASN A 187 4.83 -2.21 -18.02
CA ASN A 187 5.14 -1.42 -16.81
C ASN A 187 5.06 0.09 -17.06
N SER A 188 4.07 0.50 -17.85
CA SER A 188 3.80 1.88 -18.19
C SER A 188 2.42 2.31 -17.70
N MET A 189 2.27 3.61 -17.47
CA MET A 189 1.02 4.23 -17.07
C MET A 189 0.72 5.40 -18.01
N ASP A 190 -0.53 5.55 -18.39
CA ASP A 190 -0.99 6.71 -19.14
C ASP A 190 -0.94 7.97 -18.26
N TYR A 191 -0.49 9.09 -18.87
CA TYR A 191 -0.37 10.36 -18.13
C TYR A 191 -1.72 10.88 -17.63
N ASP A 192 -2.77 10.76 -18.42
CA ASP A 192 -4.09 11.26 -18.03
C ASP A 192 -4.70 10.40 -16.94
N VAL A 193 -4.50 9.08 -16.98
CA VAL A 193 -4.90 8.17 -15.89
C VAL A 193 -4.21 8.56 -14.57
N PHE A 194 -2.89 8.80 -14.62
CA PHE A 194 -2.14 9.26 -13.45
C PHE A 194 -2.64 10.62 -12.95
N ARG A 195 -2.79 11.59 -13.86
CA ARG A 195 -3.24 12.94 -13.52
C ARG A 195 -4.63 12.95 -12.89
N TYR A 196 -5.58 12.21 -13.46
CA TYR A 196 -6.93 12.10 -12.91
C TYR A 196 -6.92 11.43 -11.53
N GLY A 197 -6.17 10.33 -11.36
CA GLY A 197 -6.04 9.67 -10.04
C GLY A 197 -5.46 10.60 -8.97
N LEU A 198 -4.42 11.37 -9.30
CA LEU A 198 -3.86 12.36 -8.39
C LEU A 198 -4.87 13.47 -8.05
N CYS A 199 -5.58 13.99 -9.06
CA CYS A 199 -6.62 14.99 -8.85
C CYS A 199 -7.75 14.46 -7.96
N ASP A 200 -8.22 13.23 -8.17
CA ASP A 200 -9.30 12.64 -7.40
C ASP A 200 -8.93 12.48 -5.92
N VAL A 201 -7.69 12.03 -5.64
CA VAL A 201 -7.18 11.90 -4.27
C VAL A 201 -7.17 13.25 -3.55
N CYS A 202 -6.72 14.31 -4.22
CA CYS A 202 -6.67 15.65 -3.64
C CYS A 202 -8.08 16.27 -3.53
N TYR A 203 -8.87 16.14 -4.59
CA TYR A 203 -10.17 16.75 -4.69
C TYR A 203 -11.15 16.24 -3.64
N ILE A 204 -11.19 14.94 -3.37
CA ILE A 204 -12.20 14.37 -2.47
C ILE A 204 -12.05 14.91 -1.04
N ILE A 205 -10.84 15.09 -0.52
CA ILE A 205 -10.62 15.68 0.81
C ILE A 205 -10.90 17.19 0.76
N ASP A 206 -10.38 17.91 -0.23
CA ASP A 206 -10.52 19.36 -0.32
C ASP A 206 -11.98 19.79 -0.48
N ASN A 207 -12.72 19.10 -1.35
CA ASN A 207 -14.13 19.41 -1.63
C ASN A 207 -15.02 19.23 -0.42
N TYR A 208 -14.72 18.22 0.42
CA TYR A 208 -15.52 17.92 1.62
C TYR A 208 -14.90 18.42 2.93
N TYR A 209 -13.80 19.15 2.84
CA TYR A 209 -13.11 19.70 4.00
C TYR A 209 -14.05 20.49 4.94
N LYS A 210 -14.85 21.39 4.39
CA LYS A 210 -15.75 22.25 5.16
C LYS A 210 -16.84 21.45 5.87
N GLU A 211 -17.36 20.41 5.26
CA GLU A 211 -18.37 19.53 5.81
C GLU A 211 -17.78 18.69 6.95
N VAL A 212 -16.60 18.14 6.76
CA VAL A 212 -15.88 17.42 7.81
C VAL A 212 -15.59 18.35 9.00
N MET A 213 -15.11 19.58 8.73
CA MET A 213 -14.84 20.54 9.80
C MET A 213 -16.10 20.95 10.58
N LYS A 214 -17.29 20.99 9.96
CA LYS A 214 -18.56 21.20 10.68
C LYS A 214 -18.91 20.05 11.63
N ILE A 215 -18.49 18.82 11.31
CA ILE A 215 -18.64 17.68 12.21
C ILE A 215 -17.66 17.80 13.37
N LEU A 216 -16.41 18.20 13.08
CA LEU A 216 -15.34 18.28 14.09
C LEU A 216 -15.47 19.46 15.04
N VAL A 217 -15.95 20.60 14.53
CA VAL A 217 -16.13 21.84 15.30
C VAL A 217 -17.58 22.33 15.13
N PRO A 218 -18.54 21.71 15.80
CA PRO A 218 -19.92 22.13 15.71
C PRO A 218 -20.08 23.54 16.28
N THR A 219 -20.54 24.46 15.44
CA THR A 219 -20.83 25.86 15.83
C THR A 219 -22.04 25.99 16.73
N ASP A 220 -22.85 24.93 16.87
CA ASP A 220 -24.00 24.82 17.76
C ASP A 220 -24.13 23.39 18.30
N PRO A 221 -23.99 23.16 19.64
CA PRO A 221 -24.06 21.82 20.23
C PRO A 221 -25.41 21.09 20.04
N GLY A 222 -26.44 21.77 19.52
CA GLY A 222 -27.79 21.24 19.33
C GLY A 222 -28.17 20.85 17.89
N ARG A 223 -27.34 21.06 16.89
CA ARG A 223 -27.61 20.79 15.48
C ARG A 223 -26.50 20.02 14.80
N ILE A 224 -26.49 18.71 14.92
CA ILE A 224 -25.84 17.83 13.92
C ILE A 224 -26.85 17.65 12.75
N ALA A 225 -26.98 18.70 11.93
CA ALA A 225 -27.65 18.53 10.64
C ALA A 225 -26.56 18.14 9.63
N ILE A 226 -26.53 16.89 9.22
CA ILE A 226 -25.77 16.44 8.04
C ILE A 226 -26.38 17.17 6.84
N GLY A 227 -25.83 18.36 6.55
CA GLY A 227 -26.23 19.13 5.36
C GLY A 227 -25.76 18.40 4.12
N ILE A 228 -26.70 17.90 3.32
CA ILE A 228 -26.42 17.33 2.01
C ILE A 228 -25.79 18.42 1.14
N PRO A 229 -24.55 18.29 0.63
CA PRO A 229 -23.95 19.30 -0.21
C PRO A 229 -24.74 19.48 -1.50
N LYS A 230 -25.13 20.70 -1.83
CA LYS A 230 -25.67 20.99 -3.16
C LYS A 230 -24.52 20.91 -4.16
N LYS A 231 -24.69 20.12 -5.23
CA LYS A 231 -23.74 19.98 -6.33
C LYS A 231 -23.28 21.36 -6.83
N ASN A 232 -22.05 21.72 -6.54
CA ASN A 232 -21.38 22.81 -7.25
C ASN A 232 -20.80 22.22 -8.54
N LYS A 233 -21.36 22.63 -9.68
CA LYS A 233 -20.79 22.34 -10.99
C LYS A 233 -19.48 23.13 -11.14
N ILE A 234 -18.36 22.43 -11.18
CA ILE A 234 -17.08 23.01 -11.60
C ILE A 234 -17.02 22.87 -13.12
N SER A 235 -16.91 24.01 -13.80
CA SER A 235 -16.56 24.07 -15.23
C SER A 235 -15.03 24.09 -15.36
N TRP A 236 -14.50 23.10 -16.04
CA TRP A 236 -13.08 23.02 -16.45
C TRP A 236 -12.88 23.78 -17.76
#